data_6eb908a7eb2d8bef42dd6df7b90fe880
#
_entry.id   6eb908a7eb2d8bef42dd6df7b90fe880
#
_cell.length_a   1.000
_cell.length_b   1.000
_cell.length_c   1.000
_cell.angle_alpha   90.00
_cell.angle_beta   90.00
_cell.angle_gamma   90.00
#
_symmetry.space_group_name_H-M   'P 1'
#
loop_
_entity.id
_entity.type
_entity.pdbx_description
1 polymer ?
#
loop_
_entity_poly.entity_id
_entity_poly.type
_entity_poly.pdbx_seq_one_letter_code
_entity_poly.pdbx_strand_id
1 'polypeptide(L)'
;MIDIDYDALTAHGAALLDSKAPPSWWTEDGPVDLTILDIATSDRCVTAQSVGDGDYQDGVEFLGIDEDNEEQARCGFYLTNETFQGMRREMEDASGRILSMSEVYAPLTDAWKRLIQGRRDAAAAQQ
;
A
#
# COMPACT_ATOMS: atom_id res chain seq x y z
N MET A 1 3.69 -21.43 7.56
CA MET A 1 3.42 -20.00 7.89
C MET A 1 3.84 -19.12 6.73
N ILE A 2 2.95 -18.22 6.31
CA ILE A 2 3.27 -17.27 5.24
C ILE A 2 4.14 -16.15 5.83
N ASP A 3 5.30 -15.96 5.21
CA ASP A 3 6.24 -14.93 5.64
C ASP A 3 6.38 -13.90 4.52
N ILE A 4 5.81 -12.72 4.74
CA ILE A 4 5.83 -11.64 3.76
C ILE A 4 6.65 -10.48 4.30
N ASP A 5 7.62 -10.03 3.51
CA ASP A 5 8.39 -8.84 3.84
C ASP A 5 7.62 -7.61 3.33
N TYR A 6 6.70 -7.13 4.14
CA TYR A 6 5.88 -5.97 3.79
C TYR A 6 6.71 -4.71 3.58
N ASP A 7 7.79 -4.55 4.33
CA ASP A 7 8.66 -3.38 4.17
C ASP A 7 9.38 -3.39 2.82
N ALA A 8 9.79 -4.58 2.34
CA ALA A 8 10.40 -4.70 1.02
C ALA A 8 9.39 -4.39 -0.09
N LEU A 9 8.15 -4.87 0.05
CA LEU A 9 7.10 -4.58 -0.92
C LEU A 9 6.82 -3.08 -1.00
N THR A 10 6.63 -2.43 0.14
CA THR A 10 6.32 -1.00 0.15
C THR A 10 7.49 -0.16 -0.34
N ALA A 11 8.72 -0.56 -0.02
CA ALA A 11 9.91 0.13 -0.54
C ALA A 11 9.98 0.06 -2.07
N HIS A 12 9.65 -1.10 -2.65
CA HIS A 12 9.63 -1.27 -4.10
C HIS A 12 8.55 -0.38 -4.73
N GLY A 13 7.34 -0.36 -4.15
CA GLY A 13 6.26 0.49 -4.62
C GLY A 13 6.57 1.98 -4.48
N ALA A 14 7.18 2.36 -3.36
CA ALA A 14 7.57 3.75 -3.13
C ALA A 14 8.62 4.21 -4.16
N ALA A 15 9.57 3.33 -4.54
CA ALA A 15 10.55 3.66 -5.56
C ALA A 15 9.89 3.92 -6.91
N LEU A 16 8.86 3.14 -7.27
CA LEU A 16 8.11 3.38 -8.50
C LEU A 16 7.37 4.73 -8.43
N LEU A 17 6.73 5.03 -7.31
CA LEU A 17 6.07 6.33 -7.10
C LEU A 17 7.08 7.47 -7.18
N ASP A 18 8.25 7.30 -6.59
CA ASP A 18 9.31 8.32 -6.65
C ASP A 18 9.72 8.62 -8.09
N SER A 19 9.70 7.61 -8.96
CA SER A 19 10.12 7.78 -10.36
C SER A 19 9.04 8.38 -11.25
N LYS A 20 7.77 8.25 -10.90
CA LYS A 20 6.65 8.63 -11.80
C LYS A 20 5.68 9.65 -11.21
N ALA A 21 5.51 9.67 -9.90
CA ALA A 21 4.59 10.60 -9.24
C ALA A 21 5.28 11.93 -8.96
N PRO A 22 4.51 13.01 -8.71
CA PRO A 22 5.11 14.27 -8.24
C PRO A 22 5.92 14.03 -6.96
N PRO A 23 7.05 14.72 -6.77
CA PRO A 23 7.91 14.49 -5.60
C PRO A 23 7.23 14.66 -4.25
N SER A 24 6.12 15.38 -4.21
CA SER A 24 5.38 15.62 -2.96
C SER A 24 4.36 14.53 -2.64
N TRP A 25 4.34 13.41 -3.38
CA TRP A 25 3.29 12.40 -3.20
C TRP A 25 3.18 11.88 -1.76
N TRP A 26 4.30 11.83 -1.02
CA TRP A 26 4.34 11.30 0.36
C TRP A 26 4.38 12.38 1.42
N THR A 27 4.55 13.66 1.07
CA THR A 27 4.72 14.73 2.06
C THR A 27 3.42 15.03 2.81
N GLU A 28 3.53 15.72 3.95
CA GLU A 28 2.37 16.10 4.74
C GLU A 28 1.38 16.95 3.95
N ASP A 29 1.89 17.82 3.08
CA ASP A 29 1.05 18.66 2.23
C ASP A 29 0.62 17.94 0.95
N GLY A 30 1.06 16.71 0.76
CA GLY A 30 0.75 15.92 -0.42
C GLY A 30 -0.61 15.24 -0.35
N PRO A 31 -0.94 14.47 -1.39
CA PRO A 31 -2.31 13.93 -1.53
C PRO A 31 -2.64 12.74 -0.62
N VAL A 32 -1.65 12.07 -0.03
CA VAL A 32 -1.94 10.86 0.76
C VAL A 32 -2.33 11.21 2.19
N ASP A 33 -3.55 10.82 2.56
CA ASP A 33 -4.07 10.99 3.92
C ASP A 33 -3.93 9.66 4.67
N LEU A 34 -3.01 9.62 5.62
CA LEU A 34 -2.72 8.40 6.39
C LEU A 34 -3.86 7.99 7.31
N THR A 35 -4.75 8.92 7.68
CA THR A 35 -5.86 8.59 8.57
C THR A 35 -6.91 7.71 7.91
N ILE A 36 -7.00 7.76 6.57
CA ILE A 36 -7.96 6.95 5.81
C ILE A 36 -7.29 5.88 4.96
N LEU A 37 -5.95 5.83 4.94
CA LEU A 37 -5.22 4.90 4.10
C LEU A 37 -5.60 3.45 4.41
N ASP A 38 -6.03 2.72 3.37
CA ASP A 38 -6.41 1.31 3.47
C ASP A 38 -6.14 0.65 2.12
N ILE A 39 -5.13 -0.21 2.08
CA ILE A 39 -4.72 -0.86 0.83
C ILE A 39 -5.79 -1.82 0.31
N ALA A 40 -6.70 -2.27 1.18
CA ALA A 40 -7.79 -3.16 0.77
C ALA A 40 -8.89 -2.45 -0.03
N THR A 41 -8.92 -1.11 -0.06
CA THR A 41 -9.98 -0.37 -0.74
C THR A 41 -9.44 0.34 -1.99
N SER A 42 -10.22 0.34 -3.06
CA SER A 42 -9.79 0.91 -4.34
C SER A 42 -9.77 2.43 -4.37
N ASP A 43 -10.42 3.08 -3.41
CA ASP A 43 -10.50 4.55 -3.35
C ASP A 43 -9.60 5.18 -2.29
N ARG A 44 -9.06 4.38 -1.36
CA ARG A 44 -8.25 4.87 -0.23
C ARG A 44 -6.83 4.31 -0.20
N CYS A 45 -6.48 3.46 -1.15
CA CYS A 45 -5.14 2.88 -1.21
C CYS A 45 -4.10 3.93 -1.65
N VAL A 46 -2.83 3.58 -1.53
CA VAL A 46 -1.76 4.55 -1.80
C VAL A 46 -1.77 5.03 -3.25
N THR A 47 -2.03 4.14 -4.22
CA THR A 47 -2.08 4.55 -5.64
C THR A 47 -3.27 5.44 -5.94
N ALA A 48 -4.43 5.13 -5.35
CA ALA A 48 -5.63 5.95 -5.54
C ALA A 48 -5.42 7.36 -5.00
N GLN A 49 -4.83 7.48 -3.81
CA GLN A 49 -4.63 8.78 -3.19
C GLN A 49 -3.49 9.57 -3.82
N SER A 50 -2.40 8.90 -4.21
CA SER A 50 -1.21 9.59 -4.70
C SER A 50 -1.30 10.03 -6.16
N VAL A 51 -1.80 9.18 -7.04
CA VAL A 51 -1.81 9.44 -8.50
C VAL A 51 -3.10 9.05 -9.20
N GLY A 52 -4.01 8.39 -8.49
CA GLY A 52 -5.21 7.80 -9.10
C GLY A 52 -6.48 8.64 -9.00
N ASP A 53 -6.40 9.81 -8.41
CA ASP A 53 -7.55 10.70 -8.22
C ASP A 53 -8.74 9.97 -7.55
N GLY A 54 -8.43 9.15 -6.54
CA GLY A 54 -9.42 8.40 -5.78
C GLY A 54 -9.80 7.04 -6.37
N ASP A 55 -9.02 6.50 -7.32
CA ASP A 55 -9.30 5.23 -7.96
C ASP A 55 -8.02 4.41 -8.17
N TYR A 56 -8.03 3.16 -7.69
CA TYR A 56 -6.89 2.25 -7.84
C TYR A 56 -6.52 2.02 -9.31
N GLN A 57 -7.52 1.76 -10.16
CA GLN A 57 -7.27 1.48 -11.58
C GLN A 57 -6.61 2.66 -12.27
N ASP A 58 -7.09 3.87 -12.01
CA ASP A 58 -6.48 5.08 -12.57
C ASP A 58 -5.04 5.25 -12.05
N GLY A 59 -4.80 4.89 -10.80
CA GLY A 59 -3.47 4.96 -10.21
C GLY A 59 -2.47 4.05 -10.90
N VAL A 60 -2.82 2.78 -11.10
CA VAL A 60 -1.91 1.83 -11.75
C VAL A 60 -1.75 2.11 -13.23
N GLU A 61 -2.77 2.68 -13.89
CA GLU A 61 -2.66 3.16 -15.28
C GLU A 61 -1.65 4.31 -15.37
N PHE A 62 -1.75 5.26 -14.44
CA PHE A 62 -0.78 6.36 -14.38
C PHE A 62 0.66 5.83 -14.24
N LEU A 63 0.84 4.79 -13.44
CA LEU A 63 2.16 4.20 -13.20
C LEU A 63 2.61 3.27 -14.34
N GLY A 64 1.73 2.95 -15.27
CA GLY A 64 2.08 2.11 -16.43
C GLY A 64 2.15 0.63 -16.10
N ILE A 65 1.50 0.18 -15.03
CA ILE A 65 1.52 -1.23 -14.60
C ILE A 65 0.11 -1.82 -14.52
N ASP A 66 -0.86 -1.20 -15.17
CA ASP A 66 -2.27 -1.60 -15.11
C ASP A 66 -2.53 -3.01 -15.64
N GLU A 67 -1.68 -3.51 -16.55
CA GLU A 67 -1.81 -4.86 -17.10
C GLU A 67 -0.86 -5.86 -16.47
N ASP A 68 -0.07 -5.45 -15.46
CA ASP A 68 0.94 -6.30 -14.82
C ASP A 68 0.59 -6.53 -13.35
N ASN A 69 -0.23 -7.54 -13.11
CA ASN A 69 -0.68 -7.87 -11.75
C ASN A 69 0.48 -8.29 -10.84
N GLU A 70 1.50 -8.95 -11.39
CA GLU A 70 2.67 -9.33 -10.59
C GLU A 70 3.44 -8.09 -10.12
N GLU A 71 3.62 -7.10 -11.00
CA GLU A 71 4.31 -5.88 -10.61
C GLU A 71 3.49 -5.10 -9.58
N GLN A 72 2.16 -5.04 -9.75
CA GLN A 72 1.29 -4.39 -8.76
C GLN A 72 1.47 -5.03 -7.38
N ALA A 73 1.54 -6.35 -7.33
CA ALA A 73 1.74 -7.08 -6.07
C ALA A 73 3.15 -6.85 -5.50
N ARG A 74 4.19 -6.86 -6.35
CA ARG A 74 5.55 -6.59 -5.91
C ARG A 74 5.72 -5.19 -5.33
N CYS A 75 4.92 -4.25 -5.81
CA CYS A 75 4.93 -2.87 -5.31
C CYS A 75 4.16 -2.71 -4.00
N GLY A 76 3.54 -3.76 -3.50
CA GLY A 76 2.74 -3.65 -2.27
C GLY A 76 1.44 -2.89 -2.48
N PHE A 77 0.93 -2.83 -3.71
CA PHE A 77 -0.33 -2.14 -4.01
C PHE A 77 -1.55 -3.03 -3.81
N TYR A 78 -1.35 -4.35 -3.79
CA TYR A 78 -2.40 -5.29 -3.43
C TYR A 78 -1.76 -6.65 -3.09
N LEU A 79 -2.56 -7.57 -2.56
CA LEU A 79 -2.15 -8.96 -2.35
C LEU A 79 -2.79 -9.83 -3.43
N THR A 80 -2.00 -10.74 -4.03
CA THR A 80 -2.57 -11.71 -4.97
C THR A 80 -3.63 -12.55 -4.24
N ASN A 81 -4.58 -13.12 -5.00
CA ASN A 81 -5.62 -13.93 -4.39
C ASN A 81 -5.04 -15.09 -3.55
N GLU A 82 -4.02 -15.76 -4.06
CA GLU A 82 -3.37 -16.86 -3.34
C GLU A 82 -2.78 -16.38 -2.01
N THR A 83 -2.04 -15.28 -2.03
CA THR A 83 -1.44 -14.71 -0.82
C THR A 83 -2.52 -14.24 0.16
N PHE A 84 -3.55 -13.56 -0.36
CA PHE A 84 -4.65 -13.06 0.47
C PHE A 84 -5.37 -14.22 1.19
N GLN A 85 -5.72 -15.28 0.46
CA GLN A 85 -6.42 -16.41 1.06
C GLN A 85 -5.56 -17.14 2.10
N GLY A 86 -4.25 -17.27 1.83
CA GLY A 86 -3.33 -17.88 2.78
C GLY A 86 -3.20 -17.07 4.07
N MET A 87 -3.03 -15.75 3.93
CA MET A 87 -2.95 -14.85 5.08
C MET A 87 -4.23 -14.86 5.88
N ARG A 88 -5.38 -14.80 5.20
CA ARG A 88 -6.67 -14.81 5.85
C ARG A 88 -6.85 -16.07 6.69
N ARG A 89 -6.50 -17.23 6.13
CA ARG A 89 -6.61 -18.51 6.82
C ARG A 89 -5.77 -18.54 8.09
N GLU A 90 -4.50 -18.12 7.99
CA GLU A 90 -3.62 -18.08 9.15
C GLU A 90 -4.13 -17.14 10.23
N MET A 91 -4.56 -15.94 9.83
CA MET A 91 -5.03 -14.92 10.77
C MET A 91 -6.35 -15.31 11.42
N GLU A 92 -7.27 -15.93 10.66
CA GLU A 92 -8.54 -16.40 11.19
C GLU A 92 -8.31 -17.55 12.17
N ASP A 93 -7.39 -18.47 11.85
CA ASP A 93 -7.05 -19.57 12.75
C ASP A 93 -6.46 -19.04 14.06
N ALA A 94 -5.60 -18.04 13.98
CA ALA A 94 -4.96 -17.46 15.16
C ALA A 94 -5.94 -16.66 16.02
N SER A 95 -6.89 -15.96 15.41
CA SER A 95 -7.82 -15.09 16.12
C SER A 95 -9.12 -15.78 16.56
N GLY A 96 -9.46 -16.89 15.91
CA GLY A 96 -10.70 -17.62 16.18
C GLY A 96 -11.97 -16.93 15.65
N ARG A 97 -11.81 -15.98 14.71
CA ARG A 97 -12.97 -15.27 14.14
C ARG A 97 -12.75 -15.00 12.66
N ILE A 98 -13.85 -14.70 11.96
CA ILE A 98 -13.82 -14.31 10.54
C ILE A 98 -13.35 -12.86 10.44
N LEU A 99 -12.40 -12.61 9.52
CA LEU A 99 -11.81 -11.29 9.33
C LEU A 99 -12.30 -10.61 8.05
N SER A 100 -12.42 -9.28 8.11
CA SER A 100 -12.73 -8.48 6.93
C SER A 100 -11.50 -8.38 6.02
N MET A 101 -11.70 -7.95 4.78
CA MET A 101 -10.60 -7.72 3.86
C MET A 101 -9.60 -6.69 4.41
N SER A 102 -10.10 -5.60 4.99
CA SER A 102 -9.24 -4.57 5.58
C SER A 102 -8.39 -5.11 6.73
N GLU A 103 -8.94 -6.02 7.53
CA GLU A 103 -8.18 -6.64 8.60
C GLU A 103 -7.06 -7.53 8.07
N VAL A 104 -7.32 -8.28 7.00
CA VAL A 104 -6.28 -9.13 6.38
C VAL A 104 -5.20 -8.27 5.74
N TYR A 105 -5.56 -7.14 5.16
CA TYR A 105 -4.62 -6.20 4.54
C TYR A 105 -3.92 -5.29 5.55
N ALA A 106 -4.35 -5.28 6.83
CA ALA A 106 -3.81 -4.35 7.82
C ALA A 106 -2.28 -4.34 7.93
N PRO A 107 -1.57 -5.49 7.91
CA PRO A 107 -0.11 -5.46 7.96
C PRO A 107 0.52 -4.72 6.77
N LEU A 108 -0.05 -4.86 5.57
CA LEU A 108 0.44 -4.15 4.39
C LEU A 108 0.11 -2.66 4.50
N THR A 109 -1.10 -2.32 4.92
CA THR A 109 -1.50 -0.92 5.15
C THR A 109 -0.58 -0.27 6.18
N ASP A 110 -0.29 -0.97 7.29
CA ASP A 110 0.58 -0.46 8.33
C ASP A 110 2.01 -0.24 7.82
N ALA A 111 2.50 -1.11 6.96
CA ALA A 111 3.84 -0.96 6.36
C ALA A 111 3.91 0.31 5.50
N TRP A 112 2.87 0.59 4.72
CA TRP A 112 2.79 1.83 3.95
C TRP A 112 2.76 3.06 4.86
N LYS A 113 1.98 3.00 5.95
CA LYS A 113 1.91 4.10 6.91
C LYS A 113 3.28 4.36 7.55
N ARG A 114 4.00 3.29 7.93
CA ARG A 114 5.33 3.43 8.52
C ARG A 114 6.32 4.08 7.55
N LEU A 115 6.31 3.64 6.29
CA LEU A 115 7.20 4.18 5.27
C LEU A 115 6.95 5.67 5.06
N ILE A 116 5.69 6.04 4.84
CA ILE A 116 5.31 7.43 4.56
C ILE A 116 5.57 8.32 5.78
N GLN A 117 5.14 7.85 6.97
CA GLN A 117 5.35 8.63 8.20
C GLN A 117 6.84 8.79 8.50
N GLY A 118 7.64 7.73 8.25
CA GLY A 118 9.08 7.81 8.43
C GLY A 118 9.73 8.86 7.54
N ARG A 119 9.29 8.97 6.28
CA ARG A 119 9.77 10.00 5.37
C ARG A 119 9.37 11.40 5.85
N ARG A 120 8.13 11.56 6.32
CA ARG A 120 7.63 12.83 6.84
C ARG A 120 8.43 13.26 8.07
N ASP A 121 8.70 12.31 8.97
CA ASP A 121 9.47 12.58 10.18
C ASP A 121 10.91 12.98 9.84
N ALA A 122 11.54 12.28 8.89
CA ALA A 122 12.89 12.59 8.45
C ALA A 122 12.98 13.96 7.81
N ALA A 123 11.97 14.34 7.02
CA ALA A 123 11.92 15.64 6.38
C ALA A 123 11.74 16.76 7.42
N ALA A 124 10.90 16.54 8.44
CA ALA A 124 10.69 17.49 9.52
C ALA A 124 11.97 17.70 10.34
N ALA A 125 12.76 16.64 10.53
CA ALA A 125 14.01 16.72 11.30
C ALA A 125 15.10 17.52 10.60
N GLN A 126 14.96 17.77 9.29
CA GLN A 126 15.93 18.52 8.50
C GLN A 126 15.65 20.02 8.44
N GLN A 127 14.58 20.46 9.05
CA GLN A 127 14.18 21.87 9.04
C GLN A 127 14.77 22.64 10.19
#